data_d3af19ce78dd6638048b3e55d335bf40
#
_entry.id   d3af19ce78dd6638048b3e55d335bf40
#
_cell.length_a   1.000
_cell.length_b   1.000
_cell.length_c   1.000
_cell.angle_alpha   90.00
_cell.angle_beta   90.00
_cell.angle_gamma   90.00
#
_symmetry.space_group_name_H-M   'P 1'
#
loop_
_entity.id
_entity.type
_entity.pdbx_description
1 polymer ?
#
loop_
_entity_poly.entity_id
_entity_poly.type
_entity_poly.pdbx_seq_one_letter_code
_entity_poly.pdbx_strand_id
1 'polypeptide(L)'
;GSEMCIRDRANVYKLAPWILKWEGGFVNDPADLGGATNMGVTIGTWKSCGYDKDGDGDIDVDDLHLLTREDVVKRVLKPHYWDRWKADEIKSQSVANILVDWVWASCVHGIKIPQRLLGVTVDGIVGPKTLAAVNARNPHELFDMIKIARFDFIEDICRSRPANNKFKRGWMNRINDLRFEP
;
A
#
# COMPACT_ATOMS: atom_id res chain seq x y z
N GLY A 1 -33.10 -4.76 0.41
CA GLY A 1 -31.73 -4.29 0.44
C GLY A 1 -31.24 -4.36 1.86
N SER A 2 -30.35 -5.33 2.18
CA SER A 2 -29.70 -5.38 3.50
C SER A 2 -28.73 -4.22 3.57
N GLU A 3 -28.97 -3.27 4.44
CA GLU A 3 -27.98 -2.31 4.91
C GLU A 3 -26.83 -3.12 5.54
N MET A 4 -25.78 -3.34 4.80
CA MET A 4 -24.56 -3.92 5.32
C MET A 4 -24.00 -2.91 6.30
N CYS A 5 -24.01 -3.29 7.57
CA CYS A 5 -23.61 -2.43 8.68
C CYS A 5 -22.20 -1.86 8.40
N ILE A 6 -22.02 -0.55 8.63
CA ILE A 6 -20.71 0.16 8.47
C ILE A 6 -19.58 -0.52 9.27
N ARG A 7 -19.93 -1.39 10.23
CA ARG A 7 -18.99 -2.18 11.04
C ARG A 7 -18.25 -3.28 10.28
N ASP A 8 -18.74 -3.70 9.09
CA ASP A 8 -18.23 -4.88 8.37
C ASP A 8 -17.36 -4.51 7.16
N ARG A 9 -16.90 -3.27 7.05
CA ARG A 9 -16.06 -2.78 5.96
C ARG A 9 -14.66 -2.48 6.44
N ALA A 10 -13.69 -2.67 5.55
CA ALA A 10 -12.31 -2.31 5.84
C ALA A 10 -12.15 -0.79 6.05
N ASN A 11 -11.18 -0.42 6.88
CA ASN A 11 -10.91 0.95 7.28
C ASN A 11 -9.41 1.25 7.16
N VAL A 12 -9.06 2.31 6.45
CA VAL A 12 -7.66 2.73 6.23
C VAL A 12 -6.90 3.00 7.52
N TYR A 13 -7.57 3.50 8.55
CA TYR A 13 -6.94 3.80 9.85
C TYR A 13 -6.50 2.53 10.62
N LYS A 14 -7.02 1.35 10.25
CA LYS A 14 -6.52 0.08 10.76
C LYS A 14 -5.27 -0.41 10.04
N LEU A 15 -5.07 0.00 8.79
CA LEU A 15 -3.85 -0.29 8.02
C LEU A 15 -2.71 0.67 8.35
N ALA A 16 -3.01 1.95 8.54
CA ALA A 16 -2.01 3.01 8.65
C ALA A 16 -0.91 2.76 9.70
N PRO A 17 -1.22 2.32 10.95
CA PRO A 17 -0.18 2.06 11.95
C PRO A 17 0.81 0.98 11.50
N TRP A 18 0.32 -0.03 10.77
CA TRP A 18 1.15 -1.12 10.28
C TRP A 18 2.08 -0.64 9.15
N ILE A 19 1.57 0.12 8.17
CA ILE A 19 2.41 0.71 7.12
C ILE A 19 3.51 1.58 7.74
N LEU A 20 3.13 2.50 8.62
CA LEU A 20 4.06 3.44 9.24
C LEU A 20 5.11 2.78 10.15
N LYS A 21 4.83 1.59 10.68
CA LYS A 21 5.80 0.77 11.42
C LYS A 21 7.00 0.37 10.54
N TRP A 22 6.75 0.10 9.26
CA TRP A 22 7.75 -0.37 8.31
C TRP A 22 8.46 0.77 7.57
N GLU A 23 7.95 1.97 7.64
CA GLU A 23 8.56 3.12 6.99
C GLU A 23 9.58 3.81 7.93
N GLY A 24 10.67 4.29 7.31
CA GLY A 24 11.69 5.04 8.04
C GLY A 24 11.23 6.45 8.44
N GLY A 25 12.03 7.09 9.28
CA GLY A 25 11.88 8.51 9.56
C GLY A 25 12.34 9.40 8.40
N PHE A 26 12.56 10.66 8.71
CA PHE A 26 13.09 11.64 7.75
C PHE A 26 14.52 11.27 7.33
N VAL A 27 14.75 11.21 6.02
CA VAL A 27 16.07 11.03 5.40
C VAL A 27 16.20 12.02 4.26
N ASN A 28 17.32 12.74 4.23
CA ASN A 28 17.68 13.61 3.12
C ASN A 28 19.15 13.35 2.76
N ASP A 29 19.38 12.35 1.91
CA ASP A 29 20.71 12.01 1.42
C ASP A 29 20.91 12.67 0.05
N PRO A 30 21.90 13.59 -0.10
CA PRO A 30 22.18 14.21 -1.38
C PRO A 30 22.60 13.24 -2.49
N ALA A 31 23.04 12.03 -2.14
CA ALA A 31 23.39 10.97 -3.08
C ALA A 31 22.16 10.17 -3.58
N ASP A 32 21.00 10.35 -2.95
CA ASP A 32 19.76 9.67 -3.36
C ASP A 32 19.06 10.50 -4.44
N LEU A 33 18.99 9.92 -5.65
CA LEU A 33 18.28 10.54 -6.79
C LEU A 33 16.77 10.72 -6.54
N GLY A 34 16.20 9.99 -5.57
CA GLY A 34 14.81 10.13 -5.15
C GLY A 34 14.55 11.35 -4.25
N GLY A 35 15.63 11.97 -3.76
CA GLY A 35 15.55 13.10 -2.84
C GLY A 35 15.11 12.75 -1.42
N ALA A 36 14.72 13.75 -0.66
CA ALA A 36 14.28 13.58 0.72
C ALA A 36 13.02 12.70 0.83
N THR A 37 12.96 11.88 1.88
CA THR A 37 11.81 11.04 2.24
C THR A 37 11.47 11.18 3.72
N ASN A 38 10.20 11.05 4.05
CA ASN A 38 9.73 10.95 5.43
C ASN A 38 8.52 10.01 5.50
N MET A 39 8.53 9.06 6.41
CA MET A 39 7.46 8.06 6.58
C MET A 39 7.02 7.40 5.26
N GLY A 40 7.98 7.07 4.37
CA GLY A 40 7.71 6.48 3.06
C GLY A 40 7.21 7.46 1.98
N VAL A 41 7.07 8.73 2.29
CA VAL A 41 6.66 9.77 1.36
C VAL A 41 7.89 10.50 0.82
N THR A 42 8.07 10.50 -0.51
CA THR A 42 9.14 11.27 -1.15
C THR A 42 8.75 12.73 -1.28
N ILE A 43 9.74 13.62 -1.40
CA ILE A 43 9.48 15.05 -1.67
C ILE A 43 8.68 15.24 -2.97
N GLY A 44 8.93 14.43 -4.01
CA GLY A 44 8.17 14.47 -5.24
C GLY A 44 6.69 14.15 -5.03
N THR A 45 6.39 13.13 -4.22
CA THR A 45 5.02 12.80 -3.84
C THR A 45 4.38 13.93 -3.05
N TRP A 46 5.09 14.48 -2.05
CA TRP A 46 4.55 15.56 -1.23
C TRP A 46 4.25 16.81 -2.04
N LYS A 47 5.12 17.21 -2.98
CA LYS A 47 4.88 18.32 -3.91
C LYS A 47 3.62 18.13 -4.77
N SER A 48 3.23 16.89 -5.07
CA SER A 48 2.06 16.60 -5.91
C SER A 48 0.73 16.53 -5.15
N CYS A 49 0.74 16.17 -3.86
CA CYS A 49 -0.49 15.92 -3.09
C CYS A 49 -0.52 16.57 -1.71
N GLY A 50 0.58 17.17 -1.28
CA GLY A 50 0.71 17.85 0.01
C GLY A 50 0.23 19.30 0.02
N TYR A 51 0.69 20.02 1.00
CA TYR A 51 0.43 21.45 1.18
C TYR A 51 1.59 22.09 1.92
N ASP A 52 1.70 23.40 1.83
CA ASP A 52 2.62 24.23 2.60
C ASP A 52 2.27 24.12 4.10
N LYS A 53 3.11 23.41 4.86
CA LYS A 53 2.88 23.16 6.29
C LYS A 53 3.49 24.23 7.19
N ASP A 54 4.60 24.82 6.80
CA ASP A 54 5.27 25.84 7.58
C ASP A 54 4.79 27.26 7.27
N GLY A 55 4.06 27.43 6.16
CA GLY A 55 3.41 28.69 5.79
C GLY A 55 4.34 29.70 5.12
N ASP A 56 5.44 29.24 4.54
CA ASP A 56 6.43 30.10 3.91
C ASP A 56 6.12 30.44 2.44
N GLY A 57 5.14 29.77 1.85
CA GLY A 57 4.59 30.05 0.52
C GLY A 57 5.02 29.06 -0.56
N ASP A 58 5.79 28.01 -0.22
CA ASP A 58 6.10 26.92 -1.15
C ASP A 58 5.85 25.54 -0.54
N ILE A 59 6.16 24.50 -1.29
CA ILE A 59 6.08 23.10 -0.81
C ILE A 59 7.45 22.49 -1.04
N ASP A 60 8.17 22.27 0.03
CA ASP A 60 9.55 21.82 -0.05
C ASP A 60 9.92 20.73 0.99
N VAL A 61 11.21 20.59 1.24
CA VAL A 61 11.76 19.57 2.16
C VAL A 61 11.44 19.90 3.61
N ASP A 62 11.27 21.15 3.96
CA ASP A 62 10.95 21.56 5.32
C ASP A 62 9.52 21.16 5.68
N ASP A 63 8.57 21.30 4.73
CA ASP A 63 7.22 20.72 4.87
C ASP A 63 7.26 19.21 5.03
N LEU A 64 8.06 18.52 4.19
CA LEU A 64 8.18 17.07 4.26
C LEU A 64 8.71 16.60 5.63
N HIS A 65 9.63 17.37 6.24
CA HIS A 65 10.14 17.10 7.58
C HIS A 65 9.05 17.21 8.65
N LEU A 66 8.08 18.10 8.46
CA LEU A 66 6.97 18.36 9.39
C LEU A 66 5.80 17.38 9.25
N LEU A 67 5.87 16.41 8.35
CA LEU A 67 4.78 15.43 8.14
C LEU A 67 4.35 14.77 9.44
N THR A 68 3.04 14.71 9.64
CA THR A 68 2.41 13.91 10.67
C THR A 68 1.86 12.60 10.07
N ARG A 69 1.58 11.61 10.92
CA ARG A 69 0.90 10.38 10.50
C ARG A 69 -0.43 10.66 9.83
N GLU A 70 -1.18 11.63 10.34
CA GLU A 70 -2.46 12.05 9.79
C GLU A 70 -2.31 12.63 8.37
N ASP A 71 -1.28 13.41 8.11
CA ASP A 71 -0.97 13.91 6.76
C ASP A 71 -0.72 12.76 5.79
N VAL A 72 0.08 11.77 6.19
CA VAL A 72 0.36 10.61 5.36
C VAL A 72 -0.92 9.84 5.04
N VAL A 73 -1.78 9.62 6.02
CA VAL A 73 -3.05 8.91 5.81
C VAL A 73 -3.96 9.69 4.88
N LYS A 74 -4.22 10.97 5.17
CA LYS A 74 -5.21 11.76 4.45
C LYS A 74 -4.77 12.17 3.05
N ARG A 75 -3.49 12.51 2.88
CA ARG A 75 -2.96 13.07 1.63
C ARG A 75 -2.33 12.02 0.71
N VAL A 76 -1.85 10.92 1.26
CA VAL A 76 -1.08 9.94 0.48
C VAL A 76 -1.74 8.57 0.51
N LEU A 77 -1.83 7.92 1.67
CA LEU A 77 -2.27 6.53 1.77
C LEU A 77 -3.71 6.33 1.29
N LYS A 78 -4.64 7.14 1.80
CA LYS A 78 -6.06 7.01 1.44
C LYS A 78 -6.30 7.31 -0.04
N PRO A 79 -6.00 8.52 -0.58
CA PRO A 79 -6.39 8.86 -1.95
C PRO A 79 -5.60 8.11 -3.02
N HIS A 80 -4.34 7.75 -2.79
CA HIS A 80 -3.46 7.22 -3.83
C HIS A 80 -3.23 5.71 -3.76
N TYR A 81 -3.58 5.04 -2.66
CA TYR A 81 -3.37 3.60 -2.47
C TYR A 81 -4.63 2.88 -2.02
N TRP A 82 -5.26 3.31 -0.94
CA TRP A 82 -6.49 2.73 -0.42
C TRP A 82 -7.64 2.83 -1.42
N ASP A 83 -7.86 4.02 -1.96
CA ASP A 83 -8.92 4.28 -2.93
C ASP A 83 -8.67 3.64 -4.30
N ARG A 84 -7.42 3.36 -4.65
CA ARG A 84 -7.10 2.57 -5.86
C ARG A 84 -7.66 1.16 -5.79
N TRP A 85 -7.70 0.57 -4.61
CA TRP A 85 -8.36 -0.70 -4.36
C TRP A 85 -9.85 -0.55 -4.08
N LYS A 86 -10.38 0.66 -3.96
CA LYS A 86 -11.74 0.93 -3.43
C LYS A 86 -11.96 0.15 -2.15
N ALA A 87 -10.98 0.17 -1.27
CA ALA A 87 -10.86 -0.77 -0.17
C ALA A 87 -11.94 -0.56 0.91
N ASP A 88 -12.60 0.59 0.95
CA ASP A 88 -13.82 0.79 1.75
C ASP A 88 -14.95 -0.20 1.38
N GLU A 89 -14.91 -0.81 0.18
CA GLU A 89 -15.89 -1.78 -0.31
C GLU A 89 -15.43 -3.25 -0.09
N ILE A 90 -14.22 -3.47 0.41
CA ILE A 90 -13.72 -4.81 0.76
C ILE A 90 -14.24 -5.19 2.14
N LYS A 91 -14.84 -6.37 2.24
CA LYS A 91 -15.44 -6.86 3.48
C LYS A 91 -14.41 -7.22 4.55
N SER A 92 -13.31 -7.85 4.15
CA SER A 92 -12.24 -8.27 5.08
C SER A 92 -11.17 -7.22 5.23
N GLN A 93 -10.95 -6.76 6.47
CA GLN A 93 -9.86 -5.84 6.79
C GLN A 93 -8.49 -6.43 6.43
N SER A 94 -8.25 -7.69 6.73
CA SER A 94 -6.97 -8.35 6.46
C SER A 94 -6.68 -8.45 4.96
N VAL A 95 -7.71 -8.75 4.16
CA VAL A 95 -7.59 -8.77 2.69
C VAL A 95 -7.33 -7.37 2.14
N ALA A 96 -8.05 -6.35 2.61
CA ALA A 96 -7.79 -4.97 2.24
C ALA A 96 -6.35 -4.56 2.59
N ASN A 97 -5.89 -4.88 3.78
CA ASN A 97 -4.53 -4.55 4.23
C ASN A 97 -3.45 -5.13 3.32
N ILE A 98 -3.52 -6.43 3.01
CA ILE A 98 -2.47 -7.08 2.20
C ILE A 98 -2.48 -6.59 0.75
N LEU A 99 -3.65 -6.27 0.20
CA LEU A 99 -3.79 -5.74 -1.16
C LEU A 99 -3.27 -4.30 -1.27
N VAL A 100 -3.69 -3.43 -0.36
CA VAL A 100 -3.30 -2.02 -0.37
C VAL A 100 -1.81 -1.87 -0.06
N ASP A 101 -1.28 -2.62 0.91
CA ASP A 101 0.15 -2.63 1.20
C ASP A 101 0.98 -3.09 -0.01
N TRP A 102 0.46 -4.01 -0.81
CA TRP A 102 1.17 -4.43 -2.03
C TRP A 102 1.24 -3.30 -3.06
N VAL A 103 0.19 -2.50 -3.21
CA VAL A 103 0.23 -1.30 -4.07
C VAL A 103 1.21 -0.27 -3.51
N TRP A 104 1.24 -0.08 -2.20
CA TRP A 104 2.22 0.80 -1.54
C TRP A 104 3.66 0.37 -1.85
N ALA A 105 3.95 -0.94 -1.79
CA ALA A 105 5.29 -1.50 -2.02
C ALA A 105 5.67 -1.64 -3.49
N SER A 106 4.71 -1.90 -4.39
CA SER A 106 5.00 -2.36 -5.77
C SER A 106 4.06 -1.75 -6.82
N CYS A 107 3.40 -0.65 -6.51
CA CYS A 107 2.54 0.11 -7.44
C CYS A 107 1.50 -0.81 -8.13
N VAL A 108 1.36 -0.69 -9.45
CA VAL A 108 0.35 -1.42 -10.24
C VAL A 108 0.46 -2.94 -10.17
N HIS A 109 1.62 -3.49 -9.83
CA HIS A 109 1.79 -4.94 -9.63
C HIS A 109 0.91 -5.46 -8.49
N GLY A 110 0.70 -4.65 -7.44
CA GLY A 110 -0.22 -4.96 -6.35
C GLY A 110 -1.71 -4.95 -6.73
N ILE A 111 -2.05 -4.64 -7.98
CA ILE A 111 -3.39 -4.79 -8.54
C ILE A 111 -3.41 -5.87 -9.60
N LYS A 112 -2.49 -5.84 -10.57
CA LYS A 112 -2.48 -6.77 -11.71
C LYS A 112 -2.27 -8.23 -11.30
N ILE A 113 -1.39 -8.48 -10.33
CA ILE A 113 -1.15 -9.86 -9.88
C ILE A 113 -2.37 -10.42 -9.15
N PRO A 114 -2.98 -9.71 -8.16
CA PRO A 114 -4.26 -10.14 -7.60
C PRO A 114 -5.38 -10.33 -8.63
N GLN A 115 -5.51 -9.45 -9.63
CA GLN A 115 -6.49 -9.64 -10.70
C GLN A 115 -6.29 -10.96 -11.45
N ARG A 116 -5.03 -11.32 -11.73
CA ARG A 116 -4.71 -12.61 -12.36
C ARG A 116 -5.10 -13.79 -11.47
N LEU A 117 -4.81 -13.73 -10.17
CA LEU A 117 -5.19 -14.76 -9.20
C LEU A 117 -6.71 -14.93 -9.08
N LEU A 118 -7.45 -13.82 -9.21
CA LEU A 118 -8.91 -13.82 -9.14
C LEU A 118 -9.58 -14.25 -10.45
N GLY A 119 -8.82 -14.36 -11.55
CA GLY A 119 -9.37 -14.72 -12.87
C GLY A 119 -10.20 -13.60 -13.51
N VAL A 120 -9.96 -12.36 -13.17
CA VAL A 120 -10.60 -11.19 -13.78
C VAL A 120 -9.68 -10.50 -14.78
N THR A 121 -10.18 -9.50 -15.51
CA THR A 121 -9.37 -8.72 -16.46
C THR A 121 -8.17 -8.08 -15.75
N VAL A 122 -6.96 -8.29 -16.30
CA VAL A 122 -5.69 -7.82 -15.74
C VAL A 122 -5.35 -6.46 -16.38
N ASP A 123 -6.04 -5.42 -15.98
CA ASP A 123 -5.87 -4.05 -16.51
C ASP A 123 -5.20 -3.08 -15.51
N GLY A 124 -5.09 -3.49 -14.25
CA GLY A 124 -4.56 -2.63 -13.18
C GLY A 124 -5.57 -1.59 -12.68
N ILE A 125 -6.85 -1.77 -13.01
CA ILE A 125 -7.94 -0.90 -12.58
C ILE A 125 -8.95 -1.70 -11.77
N VAL A 126 -9.19 -1.31 -10.53
CA VAL A 126 -10.14 -1.99 -9.65
C VAL A 126 -11.55 -1.48 -9.94
N GLY A 127 -12.29 -2.28 -10.69
CA GLY A 127 -13.70 -2.04 -10.99
C GLY A 127 -14.64 -2.96 -10.22
N PRO A 128 -15.96 -2.90 -10.50
CA PRO A 128 -16.97 -3.72 -9.83
C PRO A 128 -16.71 -5.22 -9.93
N LYS A 129 -16.21 -5.71 -11.07
CA LYS A 129 -15.91 -7.14 -11.27
C LYS A 129 -14.74 -7.60 -10.40
N THR A 130 -13.69 -6.79 -10.28
CA THR A 130 -12.55 -7.10 -9.40
C THR A 130 -12.99 -7.12 -7.93
N LEU A 131 -13.77 -6.13 -7.48
CA LEU A 131 -14.29 -6.09 -6.11
C LEU A 131 -15.24 -7.25 -5.81
N ALA A 132 -16.13 -7.59 -6.74
CA ALA A 132 -17.03 -8.73 -6.59
C ALA A 132 -16.24 -10.04 -6.44
N ALA A 133 -15.17 -10.23 -7.23
CA ALA A 133 -14.30 -11.40 -7.15
C ALA A 133 -13.56 -11.48 -5.81
N VAL A 134 -13.05 -10.35 -5.28
CA VAL A 134 -12.42 -10.27 -3.95
C VAL A 134 -13.43 -10.69 -2.87
N ASN A 135 -14.61 -10.07 -2.88
CA ASN A 135 -15.60 -10.26 -1.83
C ASN A 135 -16.34 -11.61 -1.90
N ALA A 136 -16.25 -12.33 -3.02
CA ALA A 136 -16.83 -13.66 -3.19
C ALA A 136 -15.93 -14.80 -2.67
N ARG A 137 -14.64 -14.54 -2.45
CA ARG A 137 -13.70 -15.54 -1.94
C ARG A 137 -13.77 -15.68 -0.43
N ASN A 138 -13.42 -16.87 0.06
CA ASN A 138 -13.10 -17.02 1.48
C ASN A 138 -11.94 -16.08 1.82
N PRO A 139 -12.11 -15.17 2.79
CA PRO A 139 -11.12 -14.12 3.03
C PRO A 139 -9.77 -14.66 3.52
N HIS A 140 -9.76 -15.74 4.32
CA HIS A 140 -8.52 -16.34 4.81
C HIS A 140 -7.76 -17.01 3.66
N GLU A 141 -8.43 -17.81 2.85
CA GLU A 141 -7.82 -18.45 1.69
C GLU A 141 -7.28 -17.42 0.70
N LEU A 142 -8.04 -16.35 0.44
CA LEU A 142 -7.59 -15.28 -0.45
C LEU A 142 -6.38 -14.55 0.11
N PHE A 143 -6.37 -14.25 1.41
CA PHE A 143 -5.23 -13.63 2.08
C PHE A 143 -3.97 -14.49 1.91
N ASP A 144 -4.06 -15.81 2.15
CA ASP A 144 -2.93 -16.73 2.01
C ASP A 144 -2.46 -16.83 0.56
N MET A 145 -3.38 -16.89 -0.41
CA MET A 145 -3.03 -16.87 -1.84
C MET A 145 -2.27 -15.60 -2.23
N ILE A 146 -2.73 -14.44 -1.77
CA ILE A 146 -2.06 -13.16 -2.03
C ILE A 146 -0.68 -13.13 -1.36
N LYS A 147 -0.57 -13.62 -0.13
CA LYS A 147 0.69 -13.67 0.61
C LYS A 147 1.73 -14.53 -0.10
N ILE A 148 1.36 -15.70 -0.57
CA ILE A 148 2.22 -16.59 -1.38
C ILE A 148 2.64 -15.87 -2.67
N ALA A 149 1.72 -15.27 -3.40
CA ALA A 149 2.02 -14.55 -4.63
C ALA A 149 2.97 -13.36 -4.41
N ARG A 150 2.91 -12.70 -3.26
CA ARG A 150 3.86 -11.65 -2.89
C ARG A 150 5.27 -12.19 -2.67
N PHE A 151 5.42 -13.35 -2.03
CA PHE A 151 6.71 -14.01 -1.90
C PHE A 151 7.28 -14.41 -3.25
N ASP A 152 6.47 -15.03 -4.12
CA ASP A 152 6.87 -15.41 -5.47
C ASP A 152 7.32 -14.18 -6.30
N PHE A 153 6.61 -13.06 -6.18
CA PHE A 153 6.97 -11.81 -6.83
C PHE A 153 8.34 -11.30 -6.38
N ILE A 154 8.65 -11.37 -5.07
CA ILE A 154 9.97 -10.97 -4.56
C ILE A 154 11.07 -11.91 -5.07
N GLU A 155 10.81 -13.22 -5.12
CA GLU A 155 11.77 -14.17 -5.70
C GLU A 155 12.05 -13.84 -7.19
N ASP A 156 11.01 -13.54 -7.95
CA ASP A 156 11.15 -13.22 -9.38
C ASP A 156 11.92 -11.93 -9.63
N ILE A 157 11.62 -10.85 -8.89
CA ILE A 157 12.36 -9.59 -9.05
C ILE A 157 13.82 -9.69 -8.59
N CYS A 158 14.12 -10.52 -7.59
CA CYS A 158 15.50 -10.79 -7.16
C CYS A 158 16.26 -11.66 -8.17
N ARG A 159 15.57 -12.62 -8.79
CA ARG A 159 16.13 -13.46 -9.86
C ARG A 159 16.43 -12.63 -11.11
N SER A 160 15.49 -11.76 -11.50
CA SER A 160 15.63 -10.89 -12.67
C SER A 160 16.68 -9.80 -12.49
N ARG A 161 16.86 -9.32 -11.27
CA ARG A 161 17.83 -8.29 -10.91
C ARG A 161 18.54 -8.64 -9.60
N PRO A 162 19.68 -9.36 -9.67
CA PRO A 162 20.40 -9.83 -8.48
C PRO A 162 20.80 -8.73 -7.49
N ALA A 163 20.96 -7.48 -7.95
CA ALA A 163 21.22 -6.33 -7.07
C ALA A 163 20.11 -6.12 -6.01
N ASN A 164 18.91 -6.65 -6.23
CA ASN A 164 17.80 -6.59 -5.30
C ASN A 164 17.96 -7.55 -4.10
N ASN A 165 18.86 -8.54 -4.20
CA ASN A 165 19.03 -9.55 -3.13
C ASN A 165 19.37 -8.94 -1.77
N LYS A 166 20.05 -7.81 -1.73
CA LYS A 166 20.35 -7.09 -0.49
C LYS A 166 19.11 -6.61 0.27
N PHE A 167 17.98 -6.42 -0.42
CA PHE A 167 16.72 -5.99 0.18
C PHE A 167 15.75 -7.13 0.45
N LYS A 168 16.00 -8.31 -0.14
CA LYS A 168 15.09 -9.46 -0.12
C LYS A 168 14.61 -9.81 1.28
N ARG A 169 15.53 -9.90 2.23
CA ARG A 169 15.21 -10.26 3.62
C ARG A 169 14.26 -9.26 4.27
N GLY A 170 14.48 -7.96 4.07
CA GLY A 170 13.61 -6.92 4.59
C GLY A 170 12.20 -7.00 3.98
N TRP A 171 12.11 -7.19 2.67
CA TRP A 171 10.82 -7.33 1.98
C TRP A 171 10.06 -8.58 2.42
N MET A 172 10.75 -9.73 2.57
CA MET A 172 10.15 -10.96 3.09
C MET A 172 9.66 -10.80 4.53
N ASN A 173 10.43 -10.14 5.39
CA ASN A 173 10.03 -9.87 6.77
C ASN A 173 8.77 -9.01 6.84
N ARG A 174 8.65 -7.98 5.99
CA ARG A 174 7.44 -7.15 5.89
C ARG A 174 6.21 -7.99 5.54
N ILE A 175 6.31 -8.88 4.56
CA ILE A 175 5.20 -9.75 4.16
C ILE A 175 4.88 -10.76 5.28
N ASN A 176 5.88 -11.33 5.93
CA ASN A 176 5.69 -12.26 7.04
C ASN A 176 4.95 -11.63 8.23
N ASP A 177 5.17 -10.35 8.47
CA ASP A 177 4.52 -9.61 9.57
C ASP A 177 3.01 -9.39 9.34
N LEU A 178 2.54 -9.44 8.08
CA LEU A 178 1.12 -9.41 7.75
C LEU A 178 0.43 -10.68 8.24
N ARG A 179 -0.61 -10.52 9.04
CA ARG A 179 -1.39 -11.63 9.62
C ARG A 179 -2.86 -11.48 9.25
N PHE A 180 -3.50 -12.63 9.07
CA PHE A 180 -4.94 -12.66 8.95
C PHE A 180 -5.57 -12.54 10.33
N GLU A 181 -6.49 -11.60 10.46
CA GLU A 181 -7.37 -11.43 11.62
C GLU A 181 -8.80 -11.64 11.16
N PRO A 182 -9.57 -12.49 11.87
CA PRO A 182 -10.96 -12.80 11.51
C PRO A 182 -11.87 -11.58 11.51
#